data_6b69fba992a28da06643c9b3e7f5eded
#
_entry.id   6b69fba992a28da06643c9b3e7f5eded
#
_cell.length_a   1.000
_cell.length_b   1.000
_cell.length_c   1.000
_cell.angle_alpha   90.00
_cell.angle_beta   90.00
_cell.angle_gamma   90.00
#
_symmetry.space_group_name_H-M   'P 1'
#
loop_
_entity.id
_entity.type
_entity.pdbx_description
1 polymer ?
#
loop_
_entity_poly.entity_id
_entity_poly.type
_entity_poly.pdbx_seq_one_letter_code
_entity_poly.pdbx_strand_id
1 'polypeptide(L)'
;MRTLHFGLRVADLERSLAFYTAVGYKVVGSVPQTELGHLTMLKLPGDDFVTVELVHDPTKGEVDPGSGFNYFVIKVESMDATLTELAAQGIDADTPESPDGSDDFLTTWITDPDGYRIELVQWPADHSDGLTAADWPD
;
A
#
# COMPACT_ATOMS: atom_id res chain seq x y z
N MET A 1 -13.87 16.26 -10.54
CA MET A 1 -13.53 14.83 -10.33
C MET A 1 -12.22 14.73 -9.57
N ARG A 2 -12.08 13.74 -8.71
CA ARG A 2 -10.82 13.42 -8.03
C ARG A 2 -10.76 11.93 -7.74
N THR A 3 -9.55 11.39 -7.72
CA THR A 3 -9.34 9.98 -7.36
C THR A 3 -9.58 9.79 -5.86
N LEU A 4 -10.30 8.75 -5.46
CA LEU A 4 -10.55 8.43 -4.05
C LEU A 4 -9.78 7.18 -3.63
N HIS A 5 -10.24 6.03 -4.03
CA HIS A 5 -9.66 4.75 -3.62
C HIS A 5 -9.73 3.74 -4.75
N PHE A 6 -9.05 2.64 -4.57
CA PHE A 6 -9.08 1.50 -5.48
C PHE A 6 -9.35 0.23 -4.70
N GLY A 7 -9.81 -0.80 -5.38
CA GLY A 7 -10.14 -2.08 -4.79
C GLY A 7 -9.13 -3.15 -5.14
N LEU A 8 -8.77 -3.96 -4.13
CA LEU A 8 -7.95 -5.15 -4.28
C LEU A 8 -8.79 -6.36 -3.88
N ARG A 9 -8.92 -7.33 -4.78
CA ARG A 9 -9.51 -8.61 -4.39
C ARG A 9 -8.51 -9.37 -3.54
N VAL A 10 -8.99 -9.95 -2.43
CA VAL A 10 -8.17 -10.74 -1.51
C VAL A 10 -8.75 -12.15 -1.40
N ALA A 11 -7.88 -13.15 -1.29
CA ALA A 11 -8.31 -14.55 -1.17
C ALA A 11 -8.74 -14.90 0.26
N ASP A 12 -8.11 -14.26 1.26
CA ASP A 12 -8.34 -14.50 2.69
C ASP A 12 -8.35 -13.15 3.40
N LEU A 13 -9.54 -12.71 3.82
CA LEU A 13 -9.70 -11.39 4.41
C LEU A 13 -8.89 -11.22 5.70
N GLU A 14 -8.91 -12.22 6.59
CA GLU A 14 -8.18 -12.14 7.86
C GLU A 14 -6.67 -12.01 7.63
N ARG A 15 -6.14 -12.79 6.70
CA ARG A 15 -4.72 -12.75 6.34
C ARG A 15 -4.33 -11.39 5.77
N SER A 16 -5.14 -10.86 4.87
CA SER A 16 -4.89 -9.54 4.27
C SER A 16 -5.02 -8.42 5.28
N LEU A 17 -6.03 -8.47 6.17
CA LEU A 17 -6.17 -7.48 7.24
C LEU A 17 -4.99 -7.51 8.19
N ALA A 18 -4.47 -8.68 8.55
CA ALA A 18 -3.28 -8.79 9.39
C ALA A 18 -2.08 -8.09 8.74
N PHE A 19 -1.89 -8.26 7.42
CA PHE A 19 -0.83 -7.60 6.68
C PHE A 19 -1.03 -6.08 6.66
N TYR A 20 -2.19 -5.61 6.20
CA TYR A 20 -2.41 -4.17 6.03
C TYR A 20 -2.44 -3.41 7.36
N THR A 21 -2.96 -4.02 8.43
CA THR A 21 -2.89 -3.39 9.76
C THR A 21 -1.45 -3.35 10.29
N ALA A 22 -0.63 -4.37 10.00
CA ALA A 22 0.80 -4.36 10.35
C ALA A 22 1.55 -3.26 9.59
N VAL A 23 1.17 -2.96 8.35
CA VAL A 23 1.71 -1.83 7.58
C VAL A 23 1.31 -0.48 8.20
N GLY A 24 0.16 -0.40 8.86
CA GLY A 24 -0.31 0.81 9.51
C GLY A 24 -1.72 1.24 9.12
N TYR A 25 -2.38 0.51 8.23
CA TYR A 25 -3.75 0.83 7.84
C TYR A 25 -4.74 0.62 8.99
N LYS A 26 -5.76 1.45 9.01
CA LYS A 26 -6.89 1.34 9.93
C LYS A 26 -8.15 0.99 9.15
N VAL A 27 -8.96 0.10 9.72
CA VAL A 27 -10.28 -0.19 9.16
C VAL A 27 -11.21 0.98 9.51
N VAL A 28 -11.77 1.59 8.47
CA VAL A 28 -12.73 2.69 8.61
C VAL A 28 -14.16 2.14 8.71
N GLY A 29 -14.45 1.09 7.95
CA GLY A 29 -15.76 0.48 7.91
C GLY A 29 -15.82 -0.68 6.94
N SER A 30 -16.97 -1.29 6.83
CA SER A 30 -17.19 -2.39 5.89
C SER A 30 -18.61 -2.39 5.35
N VAL A 31 -18.77 -2.99 4.16
CA VAL A 31 -20.07 -3.26 3.55
C VAL A 31 -20.14 -4.77 3.34
N PRO A 32 -20.89 -5.49 4.20
CA PRO A 32 -20.76 -6.94 4.27
C PRO A 32 -21.30 -7.71 3.07
N GLN A 33 -22.25 -7.15 2.33
CA GLN A 33 -22.86 -7.84 1.19
C GLN A 33 -23.06 -6.90 0.02
N THR A 34 -22.27 -7.14 -1.03
CA THR A 34 -22.38 -6.41 -2.30
C THR A 34 -22.28 -7.42 -3.44
N GLU A 35 -22.54 -6.98 -4.67
CA GLU A 35 -22.33 -7.82 -5.85
C GLU A 35 -20.86 -8.23 -6.02
N LEU A 36 -19.92 -7.43 -5.47
CA LEU A 36 -18.49 -7.74 -5.52
C LEU A 36 -18.04 -8.65 -4.38
N GLY A 37 -18.84 -8.78 -3.32
CA GLY A 37 -18.52 -9.50 -2.10
C GLY A 37 -18.49 -8.56 -0.89
N HIS A 38 -17.73 -8.93 0.13
CA HIS A 38 -17.53 -8.14 1.34
C HIS A 38 -16.46 -7.08 1.08
N LEU A 39 -16.78 -5.83 1.38
CA LEU A 39 -15.86 -4.70 1.19
C LEU A 39 -15.37 -4.21 2.54
N THR A 40 -14.05 -4.05 2.68
CA THR A 40 -13.43 -3.48 3.89
C THR A 40 -12.65 -2.24 3.49
N MET A 41 -12.97 -1.12 4.12
CA MET A 41 -12.44 0.20 3.79
C MET A 41 -11.27 0.53 4.70
N LEU A 42 -10.12 0.84 4.11
CA LEU A 42 -8.88 1.11 4.83
C LEU A 42 -8.32 2.49 4.51
N LYS A 43 -7.63 3.07 5.49
CA LYS A 43 -6.81 4.26 5.28
C LYS A 43 -5.58 4.22 6.20
N LEU A 44 -4.50 4.86 5.79
CA LEU A 44 -3.38 5.16 6.67
C LEU A 44 -3.70 6.39 7.52
N PRO A 45 -3.03 6.57 8.69
CA PRO A 45 -3.27 7.74 9.53
C PRO A 45 -3.08 9.09 8.81
N GLY A 46 -2.16 9.16 7.85
CA GLY A 46 -1.91 10.37 7.06
C GLY A 46 -2.89 10.60 5.91
N ASP A 47 -3.75 9.65 5.61
CA ASP A 47 -4.73 9.78 4.53
C ASP A 47 -5.95 10.58 5.02
N ASP A 48 -6.47 11.48 4.20
CA ASP A 48 -7.66 12.28 4.53
C ASP A 48 -8.95 11.45 4.48
N PHE A 49 -8.95 10.36 3.73
CA PHE A 49 -10.11 9.51 3.51
C PHE A 49 -9.65 8.09 3.13
N VAL A 50 -10.60 7.18 2.92
CA VAL A 50 -10.33 5.81 2.49
C VAL A 50 -9.55 5.82 1.18
N THR A 51 -8.47 5.06 1.12
CA THR A 51 -7.62 4.96 -0.08
C THR A 51 -7.53 3.54 -0.62
N VAL A 52 -7.78 2.53 0.22
CA VAL A 52 -7.75 1.12 -0.18
C VAL A 52 -9.02 0.43 0.27
N GLU A 53 -9.62 -0.35 -0.63
CA GLU A 53 -10.75 -1.21 -0.34
C GLU A 53 -10.33 -2.65 -0.57
N LEU A 54 -10.51 -3.51 0.43
CA LEU A 54 -10.31 -4.95 0.25
C LEU A 54 -11.63 -5.59 -0.13
N VAL A 55 -11.62 -6.38 -1.20
CA VAL A 55 -12.80 -7.04 -1.75
C VAL A 55 -12.66 -8.54 -1.54
N HIS A 56 -13.52 -9.13 -0.73
CA HIS A 56 -13.49 -10.55 -0.45
C HIS A 56 -14.79 -11.24 -0.87
N ASP A 57 -14.68 -12.13 -1.83
CA ASP A 57 -15.78 -13.00 -2.26
C ASP A 57 -15.42 -14.44 -1.90
N PRO A 58 -16.10 -15.06 -0.90
CA PRO A 58 -15.75 -16.40 -0.45
C PRO A 58 -15.99 -17.50 -1.50
N THR A 59 -16.71 -17.19 -2.57
CA THR A 59 -16.92 -18.14 -3.67
C THR A 59 -15.77 -18.18 -4.68
N LYS A 60 -14.82 -17.22 -4.58
CA LYS A 60 -13.65 -17.15 -5.45
C LYS A 60 -12.42 -17.64 -4.70
N GLY A 61 -11.52 -18.28 -5.43
CA GLY A 61 -10.30 -18.85 -4.86
C GLY A 61 -9.13 -17.88 -4.82
N GLU A 62 -7.94 -18.43 -5.01
CA GLU A 62 -6.70 -17.68 -4.98
C GLU A 62 -6.72 -16.46 -5.91
N VAL A 63 -5.92 -15.48 -5.57
CA VAL A 63 -5.74 -14.27 -6.38
C VAL A 63 -4.51 -14.43 -7.24
N ASP A 64 -4.66 -14.14 -8.52
CA ASP A 64 -3.55 -13.91 -9.44
C ASP A 64 -3.60 -12.43 -9.81
N PRO A 65 -2.65 -11.59 -9.35
CA PRO A 65 -2.63 -10.18 -9.72
C PRO A 65 -2.49 -9.95 -11.22
N GLY A 66 -1.97 -10.93 -11.95
CA GLY A 66 -1.80 -10.84 -13.40
C GLY A 66 -0.79 -9.77 -13.80
N SER A 67 -0.89 -9.30 -15.03
CA SER A 67 0.01 -8.30 -15.60
C SER A 67 -0.64 -6.91 -15.72
N GLY A 68 -1.91 -6.78 -15.38
CA GLY A 68 -2.64 -5.53 -15.53
C GLY A 68 -2.42 -4.55 -14.39
N PHE A 69 -2.52 -5.03 -13.15
CA PHE A 69 -2.20 -4.23 -11.98
C PHE A 69 -0.71 -4.35 -11.67
N ASN A 70 0.01 -3.24 -11.65
CA ASN A 70 1.45 -3.27 -11.45
C ASN A 70 1.81 -3.08 -9.96
N TYR A 71 1.47 -1.94 -9.39
CA TYR A 71 1.76 -1.64 -7.97
C TYR A 71 1.02 -0.39 -7.53
N PHE A 72 1.02 -0.16 -6.21
CA PHE A 72 0.68 1.14 -5.65
C PHE A 72 1.78 1.58 -4.67
N VAL A 73 1.76 2.85 -4.29
CA VAL A 73 2.87 3.47 -3.58
C VAL A 73 2.40 4.03 -2.24
N ILE A 74 3.23 3.80 -1.22
CA ILE A 74 3.04 4.37 0.12
C ILE A 74 4.24 5.25 0.43
N LYS A 75 3.98 6.49 0.83
CA LYS A 75 5.02 7.38 1.36
C LYS A 75 5.32 6.99 2.81
N VAL A 76 6.59 6.92 3.17
CA VAL A 76 7.05 6.73 4.54
C VAL A 76 7.92 7.91 4.97
N GLU A 77 7.87 8.26 6.26
CA GLU A 77 8.68 9.37 6.78
C GLU A 77 10.14 8.96 6.99
N SER A 78 10.38 7.75 7.46
CA SER A 78 11.71 7.18 7.68
C SER A 78 11.74 5.75 7.16
N MET A 79 12.54 5.50 6.13
CA MET A 79 12.70 4.16 5.58
C MET A 79 13.26 3.20 6.64
N ASP A 80 14.30 3.61 7.37
CA ASP A 80 14.91 2.77 8.38
C ASP A 80 13.92 2.36 9.48
N ALA A 81 13.18 3.33 10.03
CA ALA A 81 12.20 3.06 11.08
C ALA A 81 11.07 2.18 10.56
N THR A 82 10.59 2.44 9.36
CA THR A 82 9.51 1.66 8.72
C THR A 82 9.94 0.21 8.53
N LEU A 83 11.12 -0.03 7.96
CA LEU A 83 11.60 -1.39 7.71
C LEU A 83 11.84 -2.15 9.01
N THR A 84 12.30 -1.49 10.06
CA THR A 84 12.46 -2.11 11.38
C THR A 84 11.11 -2.55 11.94
N GLU A 85 10.10 -1.70 11.86
CA GLU A 85 8.74 -2.02 12.33
C GLU A 85 8.11 -3.15 11.52
N LEU A 86 8.25 -3.11 10.18
CA LEU A 86 7.72 -4.16 9.31
C LEU A 86 8.39 -5.51 9.60
N ALA A 87 9.71 -5.53 9.76
CA ALA A 87 10.44 -6.76 10.09
C ALA A 87 9.98 -7.34 11.43
N ALA A 88 9.70 -6.51 12.43
CA ALA A 88 9.15 -6.93 13.71
C ALA A 88 7.77 -7.59 13.56
N GLN A 89 7.03 -7.28 12.50
CA GLN A 89 5.73 -7.87 12.16
C GLN A 89 5.85 -9.03 11.18
N GLY A 90 7.07 -9.45 10.84
CA GLY A 90 7.30 -10.54 9.90
C GLY A 90 7.14 -10.16 8.42
N ILE A 91 7.15 -8.88 8.11
CA ILE A 91 7.07 -8.38 6.73
C ILE A 91 8.46 -8.01 6.26
N ASP A 92 8.96 -8.75 5.25
CA ASP A 92 10.26 -8.49 4.65
C ASP A 92 10.12 -7.52 3.49
N ALA A 93 11.10 -6.61 3.38
CA ALA A 93 11.21 -5.69 2.26
C ALA A 93 12.49 -5.99 1.47
N ASP A 94 12.48 -5.59 0.20
CA ASP A 94 13.70 -5.62 -0.60
C ASP A 94 14.70 -4.63 -0.03
N THR A 95 15.98 -4.75 -0.39
CA THR A 95 17.00 -3.79 0.01
C THR A 95 16.68 -2.42 -0.59
N PRO A 96 16.61 -1.35 0.24
CA PRO A 96 16.31 -0.02 -0.29
C PRO A 96 17.36 0.45 -1.29
N GLU A 97 16.90 1.19 -2.28
CA GLU A 97 17.72 1.81 -3.32
C GLU A 97 17.47 3.32 -3.32
N SER A 98 18.47 4.08 -3.78
CA SER A 98 18.34 5.51 -3.98
C SER A 98 18.30 5.82 -5.47
N PRO A 99 17.18 6.37 -5.99
CA PRO A 99 17.08 6.70 -7.41
C PRO A 99 18.07 7.77 -7.87
N ASP A 100 18.53 8.64 -6.97
CA ASP A 100 19.47 9.74 -7.29
C ASP A 100 20.82 9.63 -6.59
N GLY A 101 21.03 8.52 -5.84
CA GLY A 101 22.28 8.30 -5.10
C GLY A 101 22.38 9.04 -3.77
N SER A 102 21.34 9.81 -3.37
CA SER A 102 21.34 10.52 -2.09
C SER A 102 20.98 9.62 -0.92
N ASP A 103 21.17 10.11 0.30
CA ASP A 103 20.86 9.37 1.53
C ASP A 103 19.37 9.46 1.92
N ASP A 104 18.66 10.43 1.39
CA ASP A 104 17.32 10.79 1.86
C ASP A 104 16.21 10.49 0.85
N PHE A 105 16.53 10.18 -0.41
CA PHE A 105 15.56 9.70 -1.39
C PHE A 105 15.73 8.19 -1.55
N LEU A 106 14.80 7.43 -0.94
CA LEU A 106 14.91 5.96 -0.88
C LEU A 106 13.62 5.30 -1.32
N THR A 107 13.74 4.19 -2.02
CA THR A 107 12.61 3.35 -2.43
C THR A 107 12.88 1.90 -2.10
N THR A 108 11.83 1.14 -1.81
CA THR A 108 11.89 -0.31 -1.69
C THR A 108 10.53 -0.92 -1.99
N TRP A 109 10.45 -2.25 -1.92
CA TRP A 109 9.25 -2.99 -2.26
C TRP A 109 8.88 -3.97 -1.15
N ILE A 110 7.58 -4.07 -0.90
CA ILE A 110 6.99 -5.17 -0.13
C ILE A 110 5.94 -5.85 -1.00
N THR A 111 5.56 -7.06 -0.63
CA THR A 111 4.55 -7.84 -1.35
C THR A 111 3.48 -8.28 -0.36
N ASP A 112 2.21 -8.06 -0.70
CA ASP A 112 1.12 -8.45 0.16
C ASP A 112 0.84 -9.97 0.07
N PRO A 113 -0.06 -10.54 0.90
CA PRO A 113 -0.31 -11.98 0.90
C PRO A 113 -0.84 -12.56 -0.41
N ASP A 114 -1.44 -11.73 -1.27
CA ASP A 114 -1.98 -12.16 -2.57
C ASP A 114 -1.02 -11.90 -3.73
N GLY A 115 0.15 -11.35 -3.45
CA GLY A 115 1.16 -11.06 -4.48
C GLY A 115 1.11 -9.65 -5.02
N TYR A 116 0.26 -8.77 -4.50
CA TYR A 116 0.27 -7.36 -4.91
C TYR A 116 1.53 -6.67 -4.44
N ARG A 117 2.17 -5.96 -5.36
CA ARG A 117 3.42 -5.23 -5.09
C ARG A 117 3.10 -3.83 -4.57
N ILE A 118 3.84 -3.42 -3.56
CA ILE A 118 3.71 -2.10 -2.94
C ILE A 118 5.08 -1.46 -2.87
N GLU A 119 5.23 -0.28 -3.48
CA GLU A 119 6.44 0.51 -3.35
C GLU A 119 6.35 1.38 -2.10
N LEU A 120 7.41 1.39 -1.32
CA LEU A 120 7.58 2.34 -0.23
C LEU A 120 8.54 3.43 -0.69
N VAL A 121 8.20 4.69 -0.46
CA VAL A 121 9.05 5.81 -0.84
C VAL A 121 9.26 6.76 0.34
N GLN A 122 10.53 7.08 0.58
CA GLN A 122 10.94 8.17 1.44
C GLN A 122 11.42 9.29 0.52
N TRP A 123 10.72 10.42 0.54
CA TRP A 123 11.11 11.58 -0.24
C TRP A 123 12.23 12.36 0.44
N PRO A 124 13.05 13.10 -0.34
CA PRO A 124 13.97 14.07 0.25
C PRO A 124 13.23 15.10 1.12
N ALA A 125 13.95 15.69 2.07
CA ALA A 125 13.43 16.83 2.81
C ALA A 125 12.93 17.91 1.84
N ASP A 126 11.86 18.59 2.18
CA ASP A 126 11.23 19.65 1.39
C ASP A 126 10.49 19.17 0.13
N HIS A 127 10.47 17.88 -0.17
CA HIS A 127 9.64 17.35 -1.24
C HIS A 127 8.17 17.32 -0.79
N SER A 128 7.24 17.56 -1.71
CA SER A 128 5.81 17.38 -1.45
C SER A 128 5.48 15.92 -1.15
N ASP A 129 4.30 15.65 -0.60
CA ASP A 129 3.90 14.31 -0.22
C ASP A 129 3.84 13.33 -1.39
N GLY A 130 3.61 13.80 -2.58
CA GLY A 130 3.57 12.99 -3.78
C GLY A 130 4.16 13.71 -4.97
N LEU A 131 4.19 13.03 -6.10
CA LEU A 131 4.68 13.60 -7.35
C LEU A 131 3.78 14.75 -7.82
N THR A 132 4.39 15.83 -8.26
CA THR A 132 3.69 16.99 -8.82
C THR A 132 4.36 17.43 -10.11
N ALA A 133 3.76 18.36 -10.81
CA ALA A 133 4.35 18.91 -12.03
C ALA A 133 5.75 19.51 -11.80
N ALA A 134 6.05 19.91 -10.57
CA ALA A 134 7.37 20.47 -10.23
C ALA A 134 8.51 19.43 -10.32
N ASP A 135 8.18 18.14 -10.31
CA ASP A 135 9.16 17.07 -10.44
C ASP A 135 9.66 16.90 -11.89
N TRP A 136 9.00 17.54 -12.85
CA TRP A 136 9.38 17.53 -14.26
C TRP A 136 9.57 18.96 -14.76
N PRO A 137 10.70 19.62 -14.42
CA PRO A 137 10.96 20.96 -14.94
C PRO A 137 11.16 20.90 -16.47
N ASP A 138 10.75 21.97 -17.13
CA ASP A 138 10.87 22.11 -18.60
C ASP A 138 12.34 22.18 -19.05
#